data_e0b30967d01f9b0750dc672604085bc5
#
_entry.id   e0b30967d01f9b0750dc672604085bc5
#
_cell.length_a   1.000
_cell.length_b   1.000
_cell.length_c   1.000
_cell.angle_alpha   90.00
_cell.angle_beta   90.00
_cell.angle_gamma   90.00
#
_symmetry.space_group_name_H-M   'P 1'
#
loop_
_entity.id
_entity.type
_entity.pdbx_description
1 polymer ?
#
loop_
_entity_poly.entity_id
_entity_poly.type
_entity_poly.pdbx_seq_one_letter_code
_entity_poly.pdbx_strand_id
1 'polypeptide(L)'
;AVAAMHEDGVRRAVAIVAAPHYSLRSVAEYREKVDSALKTLPEPIDFVWVESYEAHPGLIAAYARRLEEVIWRLKNPGKAAYVFTAHSIPLSAVEKGDPYPRQVEKTAELIAKKLALPRFHIAYQSAGRTPQPWLGPDINELLRTLKEEGYEEVAVQAVGFPADHLEVFYDLDLEAQATARELGLRLLRARSLNADLD
;
A
#
# COMPACT_ATOMS: atom_id res chain seq x y z
N ALA A 1 -21.73 4.45 -14.64
CA ALA A 1 -21.87 4.83 -13.22
C ALA A 1 -22.28 6.31 -13.10
N VAL A 2 -21.46 7.31 -13.53
CA VAL A 2 -21.74 8.75 -13.36
C VAL A 2 -23.07 9.15 -14.03
N ALA A 3 -23.36 8.69 -15.25
CA ALA A 3 -24.63 8.94 -15.92
C ALA A 3 -25.84 8.37 -15.13
N ALA A 4 -25.73 7.14 -14.62
CA ALA A 4 -26.78 6.55 -13.80
C ALA A 4 -27.03 7.34 -12.50
N MET A 5 -25.96 7.81 -11.84
CA MET A 5 -26.12 8.69 -10.67
C MET A 5 -26.89 9.99 -11.00
N HIS A 6 -26.63 10.55 -12.19
CA HIS A 6 -27.36 11.75 -12.66
C HIS A 6 -28.83 11.44 -12.92
N GLU A 7 -29.14 10.32 -13.58
CA GLU A 7 -30.50 9.82 -13.84
C GLU A 7 -31.26 9.58 -12.53
N ASP A 8 -30.57 9.03 -11.50
CA ASP A 8 -31.11 8.82 -10.15
C ASP A 8 -31.27 10.13 -9.34
N GLY A 9 -30.98 11.27 -9.94
CA GLY A 9 -31.18 12.58 -9.32
C GLY A 9 -30.06 13.02 -8.38
N VAL A 10 -28.91 12.33 -8.34
CA VAL A 10 -27.75 12.73 -7.53
C VAL A 10 -27.20 14.05 -8.07
N ARG A 11 -27.02 15.04 -7.21
CA ARG A 11 -26.45 16.36 -7.54
C ARG A 11 -25.12 16.62 -6.85
N ARG A 12 -24.84 15.87 -5.78
CA ARG A 12 -23.57 15.94 -5.04
C ARG A 12 -23.12 14.55 -4.61
N ALA A 13 -21.83 14.27 -4.72
CA ALA A 13 -21.23 12.99 -4.37
C ALA A 13 -19.87 13.18 -3.68
N VAL A 14 -19.52 12.25 -2.81
CA VAL A 14 -18.17 12.13 -2.27
C VAL A 14 -17.48 10.95 -2.96
N ALA A 15 -16.34 11.22 -3.59
CA ALA A 15 -15.53 10.19 -4.23
C ALA A 15 -14.34 9.81 -3.33
N ILE A 16 -14.28 8.55 -2.94
CA ILE A 16 -13.17 7.98 -2.17
C ILE A 16 -12.61 6.83 -2.99
N VAL A 17 -11.32 6.91 -3.34
CA VAL A 17 -10.62 5.77 -3.95
C VAL A 17 -10.21 4.81 -2.85
N ALA A 18 -10.46 3.50 -3.04
CA ALA A 18 -10.12 2.47 -2.05
C ALA A 18 -8.60 2.18 -1.99
N ALA A 19 -7.77 3.19 -2.25
CA ALA A 19 -6.33 3.19 -2.11
C ALA A 19 -5.93 4.39 -1.27
N PRO A 20 -5.18 4.22 -0.16
CA PRO A 20 -4.93 5.32 0.77
C PRO A 20 -3.94 6.36 0.25
N HIS A 21 -3.13 6.00 -0.75
CA HIS A 21 -2.06 6.82 -1.29
C HIS A 21 -2.44 7.36 -2.66
N TYR A 22 -2.28 8.66 -2.85
CA TYR A 22 -2.45 9.27 -4.16
C TYR A 22 -1.32 8.86 -5.11
N SER A 23 -1.68 8.55 -6.35
CA SER A 23 -0.73 8.42 -7.45
C SER A 23 -1.32 8.94 -8.75
N LEU A 24 -0.47 9.51 -9.58
CA LEU A 24 -0.79 9.90 -10.96
C LEU A 24 -1.24 8.69 -11.81
N ARG A 25 -0.86 7.47 -11.39
CA ARG A 25 -1.15 6.20 -12.08
C ARG A 25 -2.38 5.47 -11.54
N SER A 26 -3.08 6.07 -10.59
CA SER A 26 -4.29 5.49 -10.00
C SER A 26 -5.36 6.55 -9.73
N VAL A 27 -5.26 7.28 -8.63
CA VAL A 27 -6.29 8.26 -8.21
C VAL A 27 -6.54 9.31 -9.28
N ALA A 28 -5.46 9.85 -9.89
CA ALA A 28 -5.59 10.84 -10.96
C ALA A 28 -6.31 10.28 -12.19
N GLU A 29 -6.03 9.04 -12.59
CA GLU A 29 -6.69 8.40 -13.73
C GLU A 29 -8.20 8.17 -13.48
N TYR A 30 -8.58 7.79 -12.24
CA TYR A 30 -9.99 7.67 -11.88
C TYR A 30 -10.71 9.02 -11.93
N ARG A 31 -10.07 10.06 -11.41
CA ARG A 31 -10.60 11.42 -11.44
C ARG A 31 -10.81 11.90 -12.87
N GLU A 32 -9.83 11.73 -13.74
CA GLU A 32 -9.91 12.10 -15.15
C GLU A 32 -11.08 11.41 -15.87
N LYS A 33 -11.32 10.14 -15.59
CA LYS A 33 -12.47 9.39 -16.15
C LYS A 33 -13.80 9.93 -15.65
N VAL A 34 -13.90 10.29 -14.37
CA VAL A 34 -15.11 10.92 -13.82
C VAL A 34 -15.32 12.30 -14.42
N ASP A 35 -14.29 13.14 -14.46
CA ASP A 35 -14.34 14.49 -15.04
C ASP A 35 -14.74 14.46 -16.53
N SER A 36 -14.25 13.46 -17.26
CA SER A 36 -14.65 13.26 -18.66
C SER A 36 -16.12 12.85 -18.79
N ALA A 37 -16.63 12.03 -17.90
CA ALA A 37 -18.03 11.64 -17.89
C ALA A 37 -18.95 12.84 -17.50
N LEU A 38 -18.52 13.66 -16.53
CA LEU A 38 -19.27 14.84 -16.11
C LEU A 38 -19.50 15.85 -17.25
N LYS A 39 -18.53 16.00 -18.15
CA LYS A 39 -18.65 16.89 -19.34
C LYS A 39 -19.75 16.48 -20.30
N THR A 40 -20.23 15.23 -20.23
CA THR A 40 -21.30 14.72 -21.10
C THR A 40 -22.70 14.90 -20.51
N LEU A 41 -22.79 15.34 -19.25
CA LEU A 41 -24.07 15.52 -18.56
C LEU A 41 -24.62 16.95 -18.80
N PRO A 42 -25.94 17.09 -18.91
CA PRO A 42 -26.58 18.42 -19.03
C PRO A 42 -26.36 19.28 -17.77
N GLU A 43 -26.37 18.64 -16.61
CA GLU A 43 -26.05 19.25 -15.31
C GLU A 43 -25.01 18.37 -14.60
N PRO A 44 -23.77 18.84 -14.39
CA PRO A 44 -22.74 18.05 -13.75
C PRO A 44 -23.05 17.82 -12.27
N ILE A 45 -22.66 16.65 -11.78
CA ILE A 45 -22.70 16.31 -10.35
C ILE A 45 -21.50 16.98 -9.66
N ASP A 46 -21.72 17.62 -8.52
CA ASP A 46 -20.65 18.19 -7.68
C ASP A 46 -19.92 17.05 -6.92
N PHE A 47 -18.68 16.73 -7.33
CA PHE A 47 -17.85 15.71 -6.69
C PHE A 47 -16.87 16.34 -5.70
N VAL A 48 -16.97 15.94 -4.42
CA VAL A 48 -15.94 16.20 -3.41
C VAL A 48 -15.00 15.00 -3.36
N TRP A 49 -13.73 15.22 -3.65
CA TRP A 49 -12.72 14.16 -3.70
C TRP A 49 -11.95 14.01 -2.40
N VAL A 50 -11.87 12.79 -1.89
CA VAL A 50 -10.87 12.38 -0.91
C VAL A 50 -9.73 11.74 -1.69
N GLU A 51 -8.72 12.53 -2.02
CA GLU A 51 -7.64 12.10 -2.93
C GLU A 51 -6.63 11.17 -2.25
N SER A 52 -6.44 11.32 -0.94
CA SER A 52 -5.61 10.42 -0.13
C SER A 52 -6.05 10.47 1.34
N TYR A 53 -5.77 9.40 2.05
CA TYR A 53 -6.03 9.30 3.49
C TYR A 53 -4.92 8.51 4.21
N GLU A 54 -3.71 8.55 3.68
CA GLU A 54 -2.51 7.83 4.10
C GLU A 54 -2.11 8.09 5.55
N ALA A 55 -2.46 9.27 6.07
CA ALA A 55 -2.18 9.68 7.44
C ALA A 55 -3.41 9.67 8.36
N HIS A 56 -4.56 9.16 7.89
CA HIS A 56 -5.78 9.16 8.69
C HIS A 56 -5.59 8.32 9.97
N PRO A 57 -5.90 8.89 11.17
CA PRO A 57 -5.62 8.22 12.44
C PRO A 57 -6.27 6.82 12.57
N GLY A 58 -7.47 6.64 12.04
CA GLY A 58 -8.15 5.34 12.02
C GLY A 58 -7.42 4.31 11.16
N LEU A 59 -6.95 4.70 9.96
CA LEU A 59 -6.16 3.83 9.10
C LEU A 59 -4.87 3.39 9.79
N ILE A 60 -4.13 4.36 10.35
CA ILE A 60 -2.88 4.08 11.08
C ILE A 60 -3.12 3.16 12.28
N ALA A 61 -4.20 3.39 13.03
CA ALA A 61 -4.55 2.54 14.17
C ALA A 61 -4.89 1.11 13.73
N ALA A 62 -5.64 0.94 12.64
CA ALA A 62 -6.00 -0.35 12.10
C ALA A 62 -4.75 -1.13 11.61
N TYR A 63 -3.88 -0.51 10.82
CA TYR A 63 -2.62 -1.14 10.40
C TYR A 63 -1.71 -1.48 11.57
N ALA A 64 -1.61 -0.59 12.58
CA ALA A 64 -0.79 -0.85 13.75
C ALA A 64 -1.29 -2.10 14.51
N ARG A 65 -2.61 -2.26 14.71
CA ARG A 65 -3.17 -3.47 15.32
C ARG A 65 -2.80 -4.74 14.56
N ARG A 66 -2.92 -4.72 13.22
CA ARG A 66 -2.57 -5.89 12.39
C ARG A 66 -1.08 -6.25 12.49
N LEU A 67 -0.20 -5.26 12.50
CA LEU A 67 1.23 -5.50 12.65
C LEU A 67 1.58 -5.96 14.07
N GLU A 68 0.93 -5.44 15.09
CA GLU A 68 1.11 -5.85 16.49
C GLU A 68 0.78 -7.34 16.69
N GLU A 69 -0.29 -7.87 16.07
CA GLU A 69 -0.62 -9.30 16.05
C GLU A 69 0.55 -10.16 15.52
N VAL A 70 1.31 -9.64 14.56
CA VAL A 70 2.48 -10.31 14.00
C VAL A 70 3.67 -10.18 14.93
N ILE A 71 3.90 -9.00 15.51
CA ILE A 71 5.00 -8.73 16.45
C ILE A 71 4.96 -9.71 17.62
N TRP A 72 3.79 -9.99 18.17
CA TRP A 72 3.63 -10.95 19.27
C TRP A 72 3.97 -12.40 18.90
N ARG A 73 4.01 -12.72 17.61
CA ARG A 73 4.37 -14.05 17.08
C ARG A 73 5.86 -14.18 16.75
N LEU A 74 6.64 -13.10 16.84
CA LEU A 74 8.08 -13.12 16.63
C LEU A 74 8.75 -13.91 17.75
N LYS A 75 9.71 -14.76 17.40
CA LYS A 75 10.50 -15.55 18.35
C LYS A 75 11.66 -14.73 18.92
N ASN A 76 12.24 -13.89 18.08
CA ASN A 76 13.38 -13.04 18.43
C ASN A 76 13.18 -11.60 17.90
N PRO A 77 12.39 -10.78 18.59
CA PRO A 77 12.13 -9.39 18.15
C PRO A 77 13.39 -8.53 17.95
N GLY A 78 14.48 -8.85 18.68
CA GLY A 78 15.77 -8.16 18.54
C GLY A 78 16.50 -8.47 17.23
N LYS A 79 16.09 -9.51 16.50
CA LYS A 79 16.59 -9.90 15.18
C LYS A 79 15.50 -9.92 14.12
N ALA A 80 14.44 -9.20 14.33
CA ALA A 80 13.35 -9.04 13.39
C ALA A 80 13.44 -7.72 12.64
N ALA A 81 13.25 -7.76 11.32
CA ALA A 81 13.03 -6.59 10.48
C ALA A 81 11.54 -6.30 10.34
N TYR A 82 11.18 -5.04 10.34
CA TYR A 82 9.81 -4.55 10.09
C TYR A 82 9.78 -3.94 8.69
N VAL A 83 8.95 -4.48 7.81
CA VAL A 83 8.90 -4.10 6.40
C VAL A 83 7.48 -3.65 6.04
N PHE A 84 7.38 -2.46 5.47
CA PHE A 84 6.14 -1.95 4.89
C PHE A 84 6.21 -2.06 3.38
N THR A 85 5.16 -2.60 2.76
CA THR A 85 5.16 -2.77 1.30
C THR A 85 4.02 -2.05 0.61
N ALA A 86 4.25 -1.70 -0.65
CA ALA A 86 3.27 -1.07 -1.52
C ALA A 86 3.52 -1.51 -2.97
N HIS A 87 2.57 -1.23 -3.87
CA HIS A 87 2.76 -1.50 -5.29
C HIS A 87 3.88 -0.64 -5.86
N SER A 88 4.75 -1.21 -6.66
CA SER A 88 5.75 -0.44 -7.40
C SER A 88 5.09 0.42 -8.49
N ILE A 89 5.69 1.56 -8.75
CA ILE A 89 5.30 2.43 -9.87
C ILE A 89 6.53 2.74 -10.74
N PRO A 90 6.36 3.10 -12.02
CA PRO A 90 7.47 3.52 -12.85
C PRO A 90 8.24 4.69 -12.25
N LEU A 91 9.57 4.64 -12.24
CA LEU A 91 10.41 5.75 -11.75
C LEU A 91 10.11 7.06 -12.48
N SER A 92 9.73 7.00 -13.74
CA SER A 92 9.34 8.18 -14.52
C SER A 92 8.10 8.92 -13.95
N ALA A 93 7.24 8.25 -13.18
CA ALA A 93 6.15 8.90 -12.45
C ALA A 93 6.69 9.67 -11.24
N VAL A 94 7.63 9.06 -10.51
CA VAL A 94 8.28 9.70 -9.36
C VAL A 94 9.05 10.95 -9.80
N GLU A 95 9.80 10.86 -10.88
CA GLU A 95 10.52 11.99 -11.49
C GLU A 95 9.59 13.14 -11.89
N LYS A 96 8.37 12.84 -12.28
CA LYS A 96 7.31 13.82 -12.57
C LYS A 96 6.62 14.38 -11.32
N GLY A 97 7.09 14.01 -10.13
CA GLY A 97 6.59 14.53 -8.86
C GLY A 97 5.41 13.75 -8.26
N ASP A 98 5.20 12.47 -8.65
CA ASP A 98 4.17 11.65 -8.01
C ASP A 98 4.44 11.56 -6.50
N PRO A 99 3.50 11.95 -5.64
CA PRO A 99 3.69 11.98 -4.19
C PRO A 99 3.64 10.58 -3.55
N TYR A 100 3.27 9.55 -4.30
CA TYR A 100 3.03 8.19 -3.83
C TYR A 100 4.11 7.64 -2.90
N PRO A 101 5.42 7.68 -3.25
CA PRO A 101 6.46 7.12 -2.39
C PRO A 101 6.53 7.81 -1.03
N ARG A 102 6.39 9.15 -1.01
CA ARG A 102 6.39 9.94 0.23
C ARG A 102 5.17 9.67 1.10
N GLN A 103 4.02 9.41 0.49
CA GLN A 103 2.81 9.05 1.23
C GLN A 103 2.90 7.64 1.82
N VAL A 104 3.47 6.68 1.09
CA VAL A 104 3.76 5.33 1.61
C VAL A 104 4.71 5.41 2.80
N GLU A 105 5.80 6.17 2.66
CA GLU A 105 6.76 6.42 3.74
C GLU A 105 6.08 7.05 4.96
N LYS A 106 5.22 8.04 4.74
CA LYS A 106 4.46 8.69 5.81
C LYS A 106 3.57 7.72 6.58
N THR A 107 2.87 6.83 5.89
CA THR A 107 2.07 5.77 6.53
C THR A 107 2.97 4.87 7.39
N ALA A 108 4.09 4.41 6.83
CA ALA A 108 5.06 3.55 7.52
C ALA A 108 5.62 4.22 8.79
N GLU A 109 6.06 5.48 8.69
CA GLU A 109 6.53 6.28 9.82
C GLU A 109 5.50 6.38 10.95
N LEU A 110 4.24 6.68 10.61
CA LEU A 110 3.18 6.84 11.59
C LEU A 110 2.85 5.53 12.31
N ILE A 111 2.85 4.40 11.58
CA ILE A 111 2.68 3.07 12.17
C ILE A 111 3.88 2.73 13.06
N ALA A 112 5.10 2.92 12.56
CA ALA A 112 6.33 2.64 13.29
C ALA A 112 6.40 3.47 14.59
N LYS A 113 6.07 4.75 14.52
CA LYS A 113 5.98 5.64 15.70
C LYS A 113 4.95 5.14 16.71
N LYS A 114 3.77 4.73 16.25
CA LYS A 114 2.68 4.24 17.12
C LYS A 114 3.06 2.95 17.85
N LEU A 115 3.84 2.08 17.21
CA LEU A 115 4.30 0.80 17.77
C LEU A 115 5.71 0.90 18.40
N ALA A 116 6.30 2.08 18.45
CA ALA A 116 7.66 2.32 18.95
C ALA A 116 8.71 1.38 18.29
N LEU A 117 8.59 1.13 16.98
CA LEU A 117 9.52 0.28 16.25
C LEU A 117 10.89 0.98 16.16
N PRO A 118 12.01 0.27 16.41
CA PRO A 118 13.34 0.88 16.44
C PRO A 118 13.83 1.30 15.05
N ARG A 119 13.44 0.56 14.02
CA ARG A 119 13.76 0.77 12.61
C ARG A 119 12.72 0.06 11.75
N PHE A 120 12.46 0.58 10.56
CA PHE A 120 11.65 -0.10 9.55
C PHE A 120 12.29 0.06 8.16
N HIS A 121 11.82 -0.75 7.23
CA HIS A 121 12.20 -0.73 5.83
C HIS A 121 10.95 -0.58 4.97
N ILE A 122 11.13 -0.04 3.77
CA ILE A 122 10.10 0.04 2.74
C ILE A 122 10.57 -0.82 1.57
N ALA A 123 9.67 -1.63 1.02
CA ALA A 123 9.87 -2.37 -0.21
C ALA A 123 8.65 -2.25 -1.11
N TYR A 124 8.86 -2.58 -2.36
CA TYR A 124 7.80 -2.54 -3.35
C TYR A 124 7.61 -3.92 -3.98
N GLN A 125 6.43 -4.14 -4.55
CA GLN A 125 6.04 -5.38 -5.19
C GLN A 125 5.28 -5.11 -6.49
N SER A 126 4.97 -6.15 -7.25
CA SER A 126 4.12 -6.06 -8.44
C SER A 126 4.66 -5.13 -9.53
N ALA A 127 5.99 -4.97 -9.65
CA ALA A 127 6.59 -4.20 -10.73
C ALA A 127 6.18 -4.77 -12.09
N GLY A 128 5.79 -3.91 -13.01
CA GLY A 128 5.38 -4.33 -14.35
C GLY A 128 6.54 -4.94 -15.13
N ARG A 129 6.25 -5.95 -15.96
CA ARG A 129 7.22 -6.62 -16.84
C ARG A 129 7.51 -5.77 -18.10
N THR A 130 7.99 -4.54 -17.87
CA THR A 130 8.32 -3.59 -18.95
C THR A 130 9.78 -3.20 -18.85
N PRO A 131 10.43 -2.75 -19.96
CA PRO A 131 11.84 -2.36 -19.96
C PRO A 131 12.16 -1.12 -19.11
N GLN A 132 11.15 -0.33 -18.73
CA GLN A 132 11.38 0.87 -17.92
C GLN A 132 11.72 0.52 -16.47
N PRO A 133 12.53 1.33 -15.78
CA PRO A 133 12.83 1.14 -14.37
C PRO A 133 11.60 1.41 -13.50
N TRP A 134 11.49 0.61 -12.44
CA TRP A 134 10.41 0.66 -11.44
C TRP A 134 10.96 1.03 -10.07
N LEU A 135 10.10 1.55 -9.22
CA LEU A 135 10.42 1.95 -7.86
C LEU A 135 10.79 0.71 -7.02
N GLY A 136 11.91 0.77 -6.32
CA GLY A 136 12.45 -0.31 -5.48
C GLY A 136 12.89 0.18 -4.11
N PRO A 137 13.49 -0.69 -3.31
CA PRO A 137 13.84 -2.08 -3.66
C PRO A 137 12.61 -3.00 -3.80
N ASP A 138 12.73 -4.04 -4.64
CA ASP A 138 11.77 -5.15 -4.66
C ASP A 138 11.82 -5.90 -3.31
N ILE A 139 10.67 -6.46 -2.89
CA ILE A 139 10.58 -7.18 -1.61
C ILE A 139 11.56 -8.37 -1.54
N ASN A 140 11.75 -9.10 -2.63
CA ASN A 140 12.66 -10.24 -2.65
C ASN A 140 14.14 -9.80 -2.61
N GLU A 141 14.48 -8.66 -3.19
CA GLU A 141 15.81 -8.04 -3.08
C GLU A 141 16.07 -7.61 -1.63
N LEU A 142 15.09 -6.93 -1.01
CA LEU A 142 15.21 -6.52 0.38
C LEU A 142 15.39 -7.72 1.32
N LEU A 143 14.68 -8.82 1.11
CA LEU A 143 14.84 -10.04 1.93
C LEU A 143 16.27 -10.57 1.89
N ARG A 144 16.97 -10.54 0.74
CA ARG A 144 18.37 -10.94 0.63
C ARG A 144 19.28 -10.02 1.44
N THR A 145 19.08 -8.71 1.30
CA THR A 145 19.83 -7.70 2.07
C THR A 145 19.62 -7.88 3.58
N LEU A 146 18.39 -8.07 4.03
CA LEU A 146 18.08 -8.31 5.45
C LEU A 146 18.77 -9.57 5.99
N LYS A 147 18.83 -10.62 5.18
CA LYS A 147 19.58 -11.84 5.55
C LYS A 147 21.07 -11.57 5.73
N GLU A 148 21.67 -10.81 4.83
CA GLU A 148 23.09 -10.42 4.91
C GLU A 148 23.35 -9.53 6.13
N GLU A 149 22.41 -8.67 6.52
CA GLU A 149 22.46 -7.84 7.73
C GLU A 149 22.25 -8.67 9.03
N GLY A 150 21.98 -9.95 8.95
CA GLY A 150 21.86 -10.86 10.10
C GLY A 150 20.49 -10.95 10.73
N TYR A 151 19.44 -10.45 10.06
CA TYR A 151 18.06 -10.69 10.51
C TYR A 151 17.67 -12.15 10.38
N GLU A 152 16.81 -12.61 11.28
CA GLU A 152 16.29 -13.98 11.32
C GLU A 152 14.78 -14.04 11.00
N GLU A 153 14.06 -12.97 11.30
CA GLU A 153 12.61 -12.84 11.12
C GLU A 153 12.27 -11.54 10.40
N VAL A 154 11.18 -11.56 9.63
CA VAL A 154 10.66 -10.40 8.92
C VAL A 154 9.16 -10.29 9.15
N ALA A 155 8.72 -9.17 9.72
CA ALA A 155 7.31 -8.82 9.85
C ALA A 155 6.93 -7.86 8.71
N VAL A 156 6.03 -8.29 7.83
CA VAL A 156 5.61 -7.52 6.64
C VAL A 156 4.19 -7.00 6.79
N GLN A 157 3.98 -5.72 6.49
CA GLN A 157 2.67 -5.08 6.40
C GLN A 157 2.50 -4.42 5.03
N ALA A 158 1.52 -4.89 4.23
CA ALA A 158 1.16 -4.32 2.93
C ALA A 158 0.34 -3.03 3.12
N VAL A 159 1.00 -1.89 3.35
CA VAL A 159 0.30 -0.62 3.60
C VAL A 159 -0.30 0.01 2.35
N GLY A 160 0.20 -0.34 1.17
CA GLY A 160 -0.35 0.09 -0.11
C GLY A 160 -1.66 -0.61 -0.50
N PHE A 161 -2.01 -1.69 0.22
CA PHE A 161 -3.15 -2.55 -0.09
C PHE A 161 -4.05 -2.75 1.12
N PRO A 162 -5.11 -1.93 1.27
CA PRO A 162 -6.06 -2.08 2.38
C PRO A 162 -6.81 -3.40 2.37
N ALA A 163 -6.98 -4.01 1.20
CA ALA A 163 -7.66 -5.29 1.02
C ALA A 163 -6.76 -6.33 0.36
N ASP A 164 -6.92 -7.59 0.76
CA ASP A 164 -6.28 -8.73 0.10
C ASP A 164 -6.84 -8.91 -1.31
N HIS A 165 -5.95 -9.19 -2.24
CA HIS A 165 -6.26 -9.54 -3.63
C HIS A 165 -5.14 -10.40 -4.21
N LEU A 166 -5.30 -10.84 -5.46
CA LEU A 166 -4.41 -11.80 -6.10
C LEU A 166 -2.92 -11.39 -6.05
N GLU A 167 -2.60 -10.12 -6.28
CA GLU A 167 -1.20 -9.64 -6.26
C GLU A 167 -0.58 -9.74 -4.85
N VAL A 168 -1.33 -9.35 -3.80
CA VAL A 168 -0.85 -9.49 -2.42
C VAL A 168 -0.56 -10.95 -2.08
N PHE A 169 -1.45 -11.86 -2.45
CA PHE A 169 -1.25 -13.28 -2.20
C PHE A 169 -0.08 -13.84 -3.01
N TYR A 170 0.01 -13.48 -4.29
CA TYR A 170 1.06 -13.98 -5.15
C TYR A 170 2.44 -13.45 -4.72
N ASP A 171 2.58 -12.12 -4.60
CA ASP A 171 3.88 -11.50 -4.36
C ASP A 171 4.37 -11.74 -2.93
N LEU A 172 3.47 -11.70 -1.92
CA LEU A 172 3.87 -11.81 -0.51
C LEU A 172 3.71 -13.21 0.06
N ASP A 173 2.59 -13.91 -0.22
CA ASP A 173 2.32 -15.20 0.41
C ASP A 173 2.89 -16.39 -0.40
N LEU A 174 3.22 -16.19 -1.69
CA LEU A 174 3.88 -17.20 -2.52
C LEU A 174 5.35 -16.84 -2.79
N GLU A 175 5.65 -15.78 -3.54
CA GLU A 175 7.03 -15.46 -3.98
C GLU A 175 7.92 -15.03 -2.81
N ALA A 176 7.54 -14.02 -2.03
CA ALA A 176 8.34 -13.55 -0.90
C ALA A 176 8.49 -14.63 0.18
N GLN A 177 7.44 -15.44 0.42
CA GLN A 177 7.53 -16.60 1.32
C GLN A 177 8.50 -17.67 0.81
N ALA A 178 8.55 -17.92 -0.51
CA ALA A 178 9.51 -18.86 -1.10
C ALA A 178 10.94 -18.34 -0.93
N THR A 179 11.18 -17.08 -1.30
CA THR A 179 12.48 -16.42 -1.12
C THR A 179 12.93 -16.43 0.34
N ALA A 180 12.04 -16.10 1.28
CA ALA A 180 12.36 -16.12 2.71
C ALA A 180 12.76 -17.52 3.19
N ARG A 181 12.05 -18.58 2.75
CA ARG A 181 12.40 -19.97 3.09
C ARG A 181 13.77 -20.39 2.54
N GLU A 182 14.07 -20.04 1.29
CA GLU A 182 15.37 -20.30 0.66
C GLU A 182 16.52 -19.64 1.44
N LEU A 183 16.29 -18.43 1.96
CA LEU A 183 17.25 -17.68 2.75
C LEU A 183 17.31 -18.12 4.23
N GLY A 184 16.41 -19.00 4.67
CA GLY A 184 16.27 -19.36 6.09
C GLY A 184 15.79 -18.20 6.95
N LEU A 185 14.98 -17.29 6.38
CA LEU A 185 14.25 -16.24 7.09
C LEU A 185 12.84 -16.72 7.45
N ARG A 186 12.34 -16.30 8.59
CA ARG A 186 10.93 -16.48 8.95
C ARG A 186 10.14 -15.23 8.61
N LEU A 187 9.38 -15.26 7.52
CA LEU A 187 8.52 -14.16 7.11
C LEU A 187 7.12 -14.32 7.68
N LEU A 188 6.61 -13.29 8.31
CA LEU A 188 5.26 -13.19 8.87
C LEU A 188 4.56 -11.97 8.25
N ARG A 189 3.50 -12.20 7.48
CA ARG A 189 2.69 -11.10 6.93
C ARG A 189 1.52 -10.77 7.86
N ALA A 190 1.35 -9.48 8.14
CA ALA A 190 0.15 -8.96 8.75
C ALA A 190 -1.01 -9.03 7.76
N ARG A 191 -2.20 -9.39 8.23
CA ARG A 191 -3.41 -9.42 7.39
C ARG A 191 -3.74 -8.02 6.88
N SER A 192 -4.24 -7.91 5.66
CA SER A 192 -4.84 -6.67 5.17
C SER A 192 -6.08 -6.31 5.99
N LEU A 193 -6.52 -5.06 5.92
CA LEU A 193 -7.67 -4.59 6.71
C LEU A 193 -8.97 -5.22 6.24
N ASN A 194 -9.11 -5.41 4.91
CA ASN A 194 -10.32 -5.93 4.28
C ASN A 194 -11.57 -5.10 4.68
N ALA A 195 -12.67 -5.78 5.01
CA ALA A 195 -13.91 -5.19 5.50
C ALA A 195 -14.13 -5.49 7.00
N ASP A 196 -13.05 -5.63 7.76
CA ASP A 196 -13.13 -5.86 9.19
C ASP A 196 -13.76 -4.64 9.90
N LEU A 197 -14.60 -4.89 10.90
CA LEU A 197 -15.37 -3.86 11.61
C LEU A 197 -14.58 -3.18 12.76
N ASP A 198 -13.26 -3.29 12.78
CA ASP A 198 -12.38 -2.79 13.85
C ASP A 198 -12.18 -1.27 13.85
#